data_2abf819c0bbe443a98c30b32b2308868
#
_entry.id   2abf819c0bbe443a98c30b32b2308868
#
_cell.length_a   1.000
_cell.length_b   1.000
_cell.length_c   1.000
_cell.angle_alpha   90.00
_cell.angle_beta   90.00
_cell.angle_gamma   90.00
#
_symmetry.space_group_name_H-M   'P 1'
#
loop_
_entity.id
_entity.type
_entity.pdbx_description
1 polymer ?
#
loop_
_entity_poly.entity_id
_entity_poly.type
_entity_poly.pdbx_seq_one_letter_code
_entity_poly.pdbx_strand_id
1 'polypeptide(L)'
;PGASVTSITGGFLFGLLLGTVLNVIAASVGAIAIFLAVKMGLGKLVPQKIDQFGGRMTILRERLLENEISVLLMLRLLPIVPFFAVNIISALVGVRLKNFAFTTILGIIPGALVFTWIGVGIGDVFDQSGTPDISLIWSPQVLGPLVGLALLFGVPALIRIFRPKEN
;
A
#
# COMPACT_ATOMS: atom_id res chain seq x y z
N PRO A 1 3.38 -4.78 9.05
CA PRO A 1 4.78 -4.35 9.17
C PRO A 1 5.71 -5.12 8.23
N GLY A 2 5.37 -6.37 7.86
CA GLY A 2 6.23 -7.20 7.01
C GLY A 2 6.47 -6.65 5.59
N ALA A 3 5.46 -6.03 4.97
CA ALA A 3 5.57 -5.54 3.60
C ALA A 3 6.65 -4.44 3.44
N SER A 4 6.79 -3.54 4.41
CA SER A 4 7.83 -2.51 4.38
C SER A 4 9.22 -3.12 4.54
N VAL A 5 9.38 -4.07 5.47
CA VAL A 5 10.65 -4.77 5.70
C VAL A 5 11.09 -5.53 4.45
N THR A 6 10.18 -6.30 3.84
CA THR A 6 10.49 -7.04 2.60
C THR A 6 10.81 -6.12 1.43
N SER A 7 10.15 -4.96 1.33
CA SER A 7 10.46 -3.99 0.28
C SER A 7 11.84 -3.34 0.47
N ILE A 8 12.22 -3.00 1.70
CA ILE A 8 13.56 -2.49 2.02
C ILE A 8 14.61 -3.57 1.70
N THR A 9 14.39 -4.81 2.15
CA THR A 9 15.30 -5.93 1.86
C THR A 9 15.43 -6.17 0.35
N GLY A 10 14.33 -6.11 -0.39
CA GLY A 10 14.33 -6.23 -1.83
C GLY A 10 15.16 -5.14 -2.52
N GLY A 11 15.09 -3.90 -2.02
CA GLY A 11 15.93 -2.79 -2.50
C GLY A 11 17.42 -3.01 -2.22
N PHE A 12 17.74 -3.43 -1.01
CA PHE A 12 19.11 -3.75 -0.59
C PHE A 12 19.75 -4.85 -1.44
N LEU A 13 19.00 -5.92 -1.74
CA LEU A 13 19.53 -7.08 -2.45
C LEU A 13 19.52 -6.92 -3.97
N PHE A 14 18.52 -6.28 -4.54
CA PHE A 14 18.25 -6.28 -5.99
C PHE A 14 18.32 -4.88 -6.63
N GLY A 15 18.58 -3.85 -5.85
CA GLY A 15 18.58 -2.47 -6.32
C GLY A 15 17.17 -1.92 -6.56
N LEU A 16 17.09 -0.69 -7.08
CA LEU A 16 15.83 0.06 -7.13
C LEU A 16 14.83 -0.55 -8.12
N LEU A 17 15.22 -0.73 -9.39
CA LEU A 17 14.27 -1.16 -10.43
C LEU A 17 13.80 -2.60 -10.22
N LEU A 18 14.75 -3.53 -10.16
CA LEU A 18 14.43 -4.95 -10.01
C LEU A 18 13.78 -5.23 -8.66
N GLY A 19 14.28 -4.62 -7.58
CA GLY A 19 13.68 -4.72 -6.25
C GLY A 19 12.24 -4.21 -6.22
N THR A 20 11.96 -3.05 -6.85
CA THR A 20 10.58 -2.54 -6.92
C THR A 20 9.65 -3.47 -7.69
N VAL A 21 10.07 -3.95 -8.86
CA VAL A 21 9.26 -4.88 -9.67
C VAL A 21 8.96 -6.17 -8.90
N LEU A 22 9.98 -6.78 -8.30
CA LEU A 22 9.82 -8.00 -7.50
C LEU A 22 8.89 -7.77 -6.29
N ASN A 23 9.06 -6.66 -5.59
CA ASN A 23 8.22 -6.30 -4.46
C ASN A 23 6.75 -6.10 -4.87
N VAL A 24 6.50 -5.40 -5.98
CA VAL A 24 5.13 -5.20 -6.50
C VAL A 24 4.50 -6.54 -6.90
N ILE A 25 5.24 -7.41 -7.59
CA ILE A 25 4.73 -8.73 -7.98
C ILE A 25 4.44 -9.56 -6.73
N ALA A 26 5.39 -9.70 -5.81
CA ALA A 26 5.25 -10.51 -4.61
C ALA A 26 4.09 -10.01 -3.72
N ALA A 27 4.01 -8.69 -3.47
CA ALA A 27 2.93 -8.11 -2.69
C ALA A 27 1.57 -8.28 -3.36
N SER A 28 1.49 -8.16 -4.70
CA SER A 28 0.24 -8.35 -5.44
C SER A 28 -0.23 -9.80 -5.40
N VAL A 29 0.68 -10.75 -5.62
CA VAL A 29 0.37 -12.19 -5.52
C VAL A 29 -0.09 -12.55 -4.10
N GLY A 30 0.62 -12.08 -3.08
CA GLY A 30 0.25 -12.28 -1.67
C GLY A 30 -1.11 -11.67 -1.33
N ALA A 31 -1.38 -10.45 -1.80
CA ALA A 31 -2.67 -9.79 -1.59
C ALA A 31 -3.83 -10.57 -2.26
N ILE A 32 -3.64 -11.03 -3.51
CA ILE A 32 -4.63 -11.83 -4.24
C ILE A 32 -4.85 -13.16 -3.52
N ALA A 33 -3.80 -13.82 -3.04
CA ALA A 33 -3.92 -15.07 -2.30
C ALA A 33 -4.74 -14.90 -1.01
N ILE A 34 -4.47 -13.85 -0.22
CA ILE A 34 -5.24 -13.52 0.98
C ILE A 34 -6.70 -13.21 0.62
N PHE A 35 -6.92 -12.40 -0.41
CA PHE A 35 -8.25 -12.04 -0.89
C PHE A 35 -9.06 -13.31 -1.25
N LEU A 36 -8.48 -14.21 -2.03
CA LEU A 36 -9.13 -15.46 -2.44
C LEU A 36 -9.39 -16.38 -1.26
N ALA A 37 -8.42 -16.56 -0.35
CA ALA A 37 -8.57 -17.37 0.85
C ALA A 37 -9.74 -16.87 1.73
N VAL A 38 -9.83 -15.57 1.96
CA VAL A 38 -10.93 -14.96 2.71
C VAL A 38 -12.26 -15.12 1.96
N LYS A 39 -12.28 -14.87 0.65
CA LYS A 39 -13.49 -14.98 -0.16
C LYS A 39 -14.02 -16.43 -0.21
N MET A 40 -13.15 -17.42 -0.28
CA MET A 40 -13.53 -18.85 -0.30
C MET A 40 -13.93 -19.33 1.10
N GLY A 41 -13.24 -18.92 2.15
CA GLY A 41 -13.51 -19.37 3.51
C GLY A 41 -14.68 -18.65 4.20
N LEU A 42 -14.79 -17.35 4.04
CA LEU A 42 -15.74 -16.49 4.76
C LEU A 42 -16.74 -15.76 3.86
N GLY A 43 -16.54 -15.81 2.55
CA GLY A 43 -17.27 -14.98 1.59
C GLY A 43 -18.79 -15.18 1.56
N LYS A 44 -19.28 -16.34 2.02
CA LYS A 44 -20.71 -16.62 2.11
C LYS A 44 -21.34 -16.20 3.44
N LEU A 45 -20.53 -16.07 4.51
CA LEU A 45 -21.02 -15.82 5.86
C LEU A 45 -21.11 -14.32 6.18
N VAL A 46 -20.26 -13.52 5.57
CA VAL A 46 -20.07 -12.12 5.94
C VAL A 46 -21.10 -11.16 5.33
N PRO A 47 -21.52 -11.29 4.05
CA PRO A 47 -22.59 -10.45 3.51
C PRO A 47 -23.88 -10.54 4.35
N GLN A 48 -24.25 -11.76 4.76
CA GLN A 48 -25.43 -11.99 5.61
C GLN A 48 -25.29 -11.37 7.01
N LYS A 49 -24.07 -11.30 7.56
CA LYS A 49 -23.83 -10.66 8.84
C LYS A 49 -23.72 -9.13 8.73
N ILE A 50 -23.14 -8.61 7.67
CA ILE A 50 -23.07 -7.15 7.44
C ILE A 50 -24.46 -6.54 7.33
N ASP A 51 -25.39 -7.22 6.68
CA ASP A 51 -26.79 -6.78 6.56
C ASP A 51 -27.51 -6.79 7.93
N GLN A 52 -27.03 -7.60 8.89
CA GLN A 52 -27.53 -7.63 10.28
C GLN A 52 -26.93 -6.52 11.18
N PHE A 53 -25.76 -5.96 10.82
CA PHE A 53 -25.09 -4.91 11.61
C PHE A 53 -25.64 -3.49 11.42
N GLY A 54 -26.69 -3.31 10.61
CA GLY A 54 -27.46 -2.07 10.50
C GLY A 54 -26.92 -1.07 9.47
N GLY A 55 -27.78 -0.14 9.07
CA GLY A 55 -27.71 0.69 7.88
C GLY A 55 -26.39 1.43 7.57
N ARG A 56 -25.52 1.74 8.55
CA ARG A 56 -24.27 2.45 8.26
C ARG A 56 -23.24 1.57 7.54
N MET A 57 -23.18 0.28 7.87
CA MET A 57 -22.27 -0.67 7.22
C MET A 57 -22.73 -1.02 5.81
N THR A 58 -24.05 -1.14 5.62
CA THR A 58 -24.67 -1.36 4.31
C THR A 58 -24.39 -0.18 3.37
N ILE A 59 -24.60 1.06 3.83
CA ILE A 59 -24.31 2.27 3.06
C ILE A 59 -22.82 2.37 2.69
N LEU A 60 -21.92 2.06 3.63
CA LEU A 60 -20.47 2.07 3.35
C LEU A 60 -20.09 1.04 2.31
N ARG A 61 -20.66 -0.16 2.38
CA ARG A 61 -20.48 -1.24 1.41
C ARG A 61 -20.98 -0.83 0.01
N GLU A 62 -22.19 -0.27 -0.07
CA GLU A 62 -22.78 0.19 -1.33
C GLU A 62 -21.92 1.27 -1.99
N ARG A 63 -21.52 2.31 -1.25
CA ARG A 63 -20.63 3.37 -1.75
C ARG A 63 -19.27 2.82 -2.22
N LEU A 64 -18.72 1.84 -1.53
CA LEU A 64 -17.47 1.21 -1.93
C LEU A 64 -17.66 0.41 -3.22
N LEU A 65 -18.77 -0.32 -3.36
CA LEU A 65 -19.07 -1.12 -4.54
C LEU A 65 -19.46 -0.26 -5.76
N GLU A 66 -20.06 0.90 -5.57
CA GLU A 66 -20.34 1.85 -6.65
C GLU A 66 -19.06 2.43 -7.27
N ASN A 67 -18.03 2.68 -6.46
CA ASN A 67 -16.78 3.31 -6.88
C ASN A 67 -15.55 2.48 -6.49
N GLU A 68 -15.59 1.15 -6.72
CA GLU A 68 -14.55 0.20 -6.28
C GLU A 68 -13.13 0.68 -6.59
N ILE A 69 -12.87 1.09 -7.84
CA ILE A 69 -11.52 1.46 -8.28
C ILE A 69 -11.01 2.68 -7.53
N SER A 70 -11.80 3.74 -7.45
CA SER A 70 -11.39 4.99 -6.80
C SER A 70 -11.16 4.79 -5.31
N VAL A 71 -12.07 4.09 -4.63
CA VAL A 71 -11.96 3.84 -3.19
C VAL A 71 -10.78 2.93 -2.87
N LEU A 72 -10.59 1.86 -3.66
CA LEU A 72 -9.46 0.95 -3.45
C LEU A 72 -8.11 1.63 -3.72
N LEU A 73 -8.00 2.46 -4.78
CA LEU A 73 -6.79 3.24 -5.03
C LEU A 73 -6.51 4.21 -3.88
N MET A 74 -7.53 4.93 -3.39
CA MET A 74 -7.37 5.79 -2.22
C MET A 74 -6.86 5.01 -1.00
N LEU A 75 -7.42 3.84 -0.71
CA LEU A 75 -7.00 3.00 0.41
C LEU A 75 -5.56 2.48 0.25
N ARG A 76 -5.07 2.29 -0.97
CA ARG A 76 -3.69 1.88 -1.25
C ARG A 76 -2.70 3.02 -1.18
N LEU A 77 -3.09 4.21 -1.63
CA LEU A 77 -2.26 5.40 -1.61
C LEU A 77 -2.22 6.06 -0.22
N LEU A 78 -3.30 5.93 0.56
CA LEU A 78 -3.38 6.46 1.90
C LEU A 78 -2.89 5.40 2.89
N PRO A 79 -1.77 5.61 3.58
CA PRO A 79 -1.21 4.64 4.54
C PRO A 79 -1.96 4.62 5.89
N ILE A 80 -3.25 4.92 5.88
CA ILE A 80 -4.10 4.96 7.09
C ILE A 80 -4.52 3.55 7.49
N VAL A 81 -4.81 2.70 6.49
CA VAL A 81 -5.28 1.33 6.73
C VAL A 81 -4.14 0.35 6.46
N PRO A 82 -3.85 -0.57 7.38
CA PRO A 82 -2.82 -1.58 7.17
C PRO A 82 -3.10 -2.41 5.90
N PHE A 83 -2.05 -2.70 5.13
CA PHE A 83 -2.14 -3.40 3.85
C PHE A 83 -2.95 -4.71 3.92
N PHE A 84 -2.70 -5.53 4.94
CA PHE A 84 -3.41 -6.78 5.12
C PHE A 84 -4.92 -6.58 5.39
N ALA A 85 -5.27 -5.52 6.14
CA ALA A 85 -6.66 -5.22 6.47
C ALA A 85 -7.44 -4.83 5.21
N VAL A 86 -6.86 -4.05 4.30
CA VAL A 86 -7.48 -3.73 3.00
C VAL A 86 -7.75 -4.99 2.20
N ASN A 87 -6.83 -5.97 2.21
CA ASN A 87 -7.01 -7.23 1.48
C ASN A 87 -8.20 -8.04 2.02
N ILE A 88 -8.29 -8.14 3.35
CA ILE A 88 -9.37 -8.87 4.02
C ILE A 88 -10.71 -8.15 3.84
N ILE A 89 -10.76 -6.86 4.14
CA ILE A 89 -12.01 -6.07 4.05
C ILE A 89 -12.56 -6.09 2.63
N SER A 90 -11.72 -5.90 1.62
CA SER A 90 -12.15 -5.93 0.21
C SER A 90 -12.78 -7.25 -0.18
N ALA A 91 -12.24 -8.38 0.31
CA ALA A 91 -12.80 -9.70 0.08
C ALA A 91 -14.17 -9.88 0.76
N LEU A 92 -14.30 -9.42 2.02
CA LEU A 92 -15.51 -9.53 2.83
C LEU A 92 -16.65 -8.65 2.29
N VAL A 93 -16.33 -7.46 1.83
CA VAL A 93 -17.31 -6.51 1.25
C VAL A 93 -17.83 -7.00 -0.11
N GLY A 94 -17.11 -7.90 -0.78
CA GLY A 94 -17.51 -8.48 -2.05
C GLY A 94 -16.98 -7.77 -3.29
N VAL A 95 -15.87 -7.03 -3.14
CA VAL A 95 -15.17 -6.38 -4.26
C VAL A 95 -14.86 -7.38 -5.38
N ARG A 96 -14.90 -6.92 -6.64
CA ARG A 96 -14.53 -7.74 -7.79
C ARG A 96 -13.02 -7.98 -7.82
N LEU A 97 -12.61 -9.24 -7.96
CA LEU A 97 -11.19 -9.62 -7.99
C LEU A 97 -10.38 -8.83 -9.02
N LYS A 98 -10.94 -8.57 -10.21
CA LYS A 98 -10.27 -7.79 -11.27
C LYS A 98 -9.93 -6.38 -10.80
N ASN A 99 -10.89 -5.68 -10.19
CA ASN A 99 -10.72 -4.32 -9.67
C ASN A 99 -9.75 -4.31 -8.49
N PHE A 100 -9.84 -5.30 -7.60
CA PHE A 100 -8.91 -5.48 -6.48
C PHE A 100 -7.47 -5.70 -6.98
N ALA A 101 -7.24 -6.62 -7.92
CA ALA A 101 -5.92 -6.91 -8.45
C ALA A 101 -5.32 -5.68 -9.17
N PHE A 102 -6.10 -5.03 -10.05
CA PHE A 102 -5.68 -3.84 -10.79
C PHE A 102 -5.29 -2.70 -9.85
N THR A 103 -6.13 -2.37 -8.89
CA THR A 103 -5.89 -1.29 -7.93
C THR A 103 -4.75 -1.63 -6.95
N THR A 104 -4.54 -2.91 -6.65
CA THR A 104 -3.41 -3.35 -5.83
C THR A 104 -2.11 -3.13 -6.58
N ILE A 105 -1.99 -3.64 -7.80
CA ILE A 105 -0.76 -3.50 -8.61
C ILE A 105 -0.40 -2.01 -8.77
N LEU A 106 -1.34 -1.19 -9.22
CA LEU A 106 -1.07 0.23 -9.45
C LEU A 106 -0.88 1.02 -8.16
N GLY A 107 -1.72 0.78 -7.16
CA GLY A 107 -1.75 1.57 -5.94
C GLY A 107 -0.56 1.34 -5.01
N ILE A 108 0.11 0.19 -5.09
CA ILE A 108 1.28 -0.08 -4.24
C ILE A 108 2.60 0.38 -4.87
N ILE A 109 2.65 0.70 -6.18
CA ILE A 109 3.88 1.11 -6.87
C ILE A 109 4.58 2.28 -6.17
N PRO A 110 3.91 3.41 -5.86
CA PRO A 110 4.60 4.53 -5.23
C PRO A 110 5.21 4.17 -3.88
N GLY A 111 4.48 3.43 -3.04
CA GLY A 111 4.96 2.96 -1.75
C GLY A 111 6.12 1.97 -1.90
N ALA A 112 5.99 0.98 -2.78
CA ALA A 112 7.04 0.01 -3.05
C ALA A 112 8.33 0.68 -3.52
N LEU A 113 8.21 1.67 -4.44
CA LEU A 113 9.37 2.42 -4.93
C LEU A 113 10.11 3.12 -3.78
N VAL A 114 9.40 3.82 -2.91
CA VAL A 114 10.01 4.56 -1.79
C VAL A 114 10.70 3.61 -0.81
N PHE A 115 10.03 2.53 -0.39
CA PHE A 115 10.62 1.57 0.55
C PHE A 115 11.80 0.80 -0.07
N THR A 116 11.72 0.46 -1.36
CA THR A 116 12.84 -0.15 -2.09
C THR A 116 14.03 0.82 -2.18
N TRP A 117 13.76 2.10 -2.40
CA TRP A 117 14.81 3.12 -2.45
C TRP A 117 15.52 3.30 -1.11
N ILE A 118 14.79 3.24 0.00
CA ILE A 118 15.40 3.18 1.34
C ILE A 118 16.38 2.00 1.44
N GLY A 119 15.98 0.83 0.92
CA GLY A 119 16.83 -0.37 0.91
C GLY A 119 18.13 -0.18 0.13
N VAL A 120 18.06 0.47 -1.03
CA VAL A 120 19.25 0.83 -1.83
C VAL A 120 20.18 1.75 -1.05
N GLY A 121 19.61 2.81 -0.44
CA GLY A 121 20.40 3.75 0.37
C GLY A 121 21.10 3.09 1.56
N ILE A 122 20.47 2.09 2.19
CA ILE A 122 21.11 1.28 3.23
C ILE A 122 22.30 0.50 2.64
N GLY A 123 22.13 -0.11 1.45
CA GLY A 123 23.21 -0.84 0.76
C GLY A 123 24.43 0.05 0.50
N ASP A 124 24.19 1.24 -0.06
CA ASP A 124 25.24 2.22 -0.37
C ASP A 124 26.04 2.65 0.88
N VAL A 125 25.38 2.74 2.03
CA VAL A 125 26.07 3.04 3.31
C VAL A 125 26.93 1.90 3.79
N PHE A 126 26.50 0.65 3.61
CA PHE A 126 27.29 -0.53 3.98
C PHE A 126 28.50 -0.77 3.07
N ASP A 127 28.38 -0.47 1.77
CA ASP A 127 29.47 -0.65 0.80
C ASP A 127 30.60 0.37 1.01
N GLN A 128 30.29 1.53 1.59
CA GLN A 128 31.28 2.54 1.96
C GLN A 128 31.87 2.21 3.34
N SER A 129 32.79 1.23 3.41
CA SER A 129 33.50 0.79 4.61
C SER A 129 34.49 1.83 5.14
N GLY A 130 34.08 3.09 5.22
CA GLY A 130 34.82 4.25 5.71
C GLY A 130 34.10 4.96 6.85
N THR A 131 34.72 6.01 7.39
CA THR A 131 34.10 6.91 8.39
C THR A 131 32.76 7.43 7.89
N PRO A 132 31.71 7.51 8.73
CA PRO A 132 30.41 8.05 8.33
C PRO A 132 30.59 9.47 7.79
N ASP A 133 30.42 9.63 6.48
CA ASP A 133 30.48 10.94 5.86
C ASP A 133 29.11 11.61 5.95
N ILE A 134 29.01 12.70 6.70
CA ILE A 134 27.78 13.48 6.88
C ILE A 134 27.26 14.00 5.53
N SER A 135 28.14 14.12 4.52
CA SER A 135 27.74 14.51 3.16
C SER A 135 26.75 13.54 2.52
N LEU A 136 26.73 12.26 2.94
CA LEU A 136 25.80 11.23 2.48
C LEU A 136 24.33 11.57 2.78
N ILE A 137 24.06 12.38 3.81
CA ILE A 137 22.68 12.83 4.12
C ILE A 137 22.10 13.61 2.93
N TRP A 138 22.93 14.32 2.18
CA TRP A 138 22.55 15.11 1.02
C TRP A 138 22.53 14.30 -0.29
N SER A 139 22.88 13.02 -0.25
CA SER A 139 22.86 12.17 -1.43
C SER A 139 21.42 11.89 -1.89
N PRO A 140 21.18 11.74 -3.21
CA PRO A 140 19.87 11.39 -3.74
C PRO A 140 19.33 10.08 -3.16
N GLN A 141 20.20 9.17 -2.75
CA GLN A 141 19.86 7.86 -2.17
C GLN A 141 19.23 7.99 -0.78
N VAL A 142 19.55 9.05 -0.03
CA VAL A 142 18.97 9.35 1.29
C VAL A 142 17.84 10.37 1.17
N LEU A 143 18.05 11.46 0.44
CA LEU A 143 17.03 12.50 0.27
C LEU A 143 15.82 12.03 -0.54
N GLY A 144 16.03 11.21 -1.57
CA GLY A 144 14.96 10.74 -2.43
C GLY A 144 13.86 10.01 -1.66
N PRO A 145 14.19 8.96 -0.88
CA PRO A 145 13.21 8.28 -0.03
C PRO A 145 12.52 9.20 0.97
N LEU A 146 13.25 10.15 1.59
CA LEU A 146 12.67 11.10 2.55
C LEU A 146 11.64 12.02 1.89
N VAL A 147 11.97 12.57 0.71
CA VAL A 147 11.03 13.36 -0.10
C VAL A 147 9.86 12.49 -0.55
N GLY A 148 10.12 11.26 -1.00
CA GLY A 148 9.08 10.30 -1.37
C GLY A 148 8.11 10.01 -0.23
N LEU A 149 8.61 9.78 0.99
CA LEU A 149 7.78 9.62 2.18
C LEU A 149 6.98 10.90 2.49
N ALA A 150 7.63 12.07 2.43
CA ALA A 150 6.96 13.34 2.65
C ALA A 150 5.81 13.57 1.67
N LEU A 151 5.97 13.21 0.40
CA LEU A 151 4.92 13.28 -0.61
C LEU A 151 3.82 12.24 -0.37
N LEU A 152 4.17 10.99 -0.08
CA LEU A 152 3.21 9.92 0.21
C LEU A 152 2.28 10.24 1.38
N PHE A 153 2.83 10.83 2.45
CA PHE A 153 2.06 11.18 3.65
C PHE A 153 1.49 12.60 3.59
N GLY A 154 2.22 13.54 2.98
CA GLY A 154 1.87 14.96 2.94
C GLY A 154 0.75 15.28 1.97
N VAL A 155 0.81 14.77 0.73
CA VAL A 155 -0.21 15.06 -0.30
C VAL A 155 -1.62 14.67 0.14
N PRO A 156 -1.88 13.48 0.68
CA PRO A 156 -3.19 13.12 1.20
C PRO A 156 -3.64 13.99 2.38
N ALA A 157 -2.72 14.37 3.25
CA ALA A 157 -3.01 15.26 4.38
C ALA A 157 -3.42 16.66 3.89
N LEU A 158 -2.72 17.21 2.90
CA LEU A 158 -3.06 18.49 2.27
C LEU A 158 -4.41 18.45 1.57
N ILE A 159 -4.70 17.41 0.79
CA ILE A 159 -6.01 17.24 0.13
C ILE A 159 -7.14 17.23 1.16
N ARG A 160 -6.93 16.61 2.33
CA ARG A 160 -7.91 16.58 3.41
C ARG A 160 -8.14 17.94 4.05
N ILE A 161 -7.10 18.78 4.15
CA ILE A 161 -7.21 20.14 4.71
C ILE A 161 -7.94 21.07 3.75
N PHE A 162 -7.73 20.94 2.44
CA PHE A 162 -8.31 21.78 1.42
C PHE A 162 -9.69 21.30 0.91
N ARG A 163 -10.18 20.12 1.33
CA ARG A 163 -11.57 19.74 1.04
C ARG A 163 -12.51 20.54 1.93
N PRO A 164 -13.45 21.32 1.33
CA PRO A 164 -14.51 21.96 2.10
C PRO A 164 -15.29 20.89 2.86
N LYS A 165 -15.59 21.15 4.13
CA LYS A 165 -16.59 20.36 4.86
C LYS A 165 -17.92 20.58 4.15
N GLU A 166 -18.39 19.61 3.37
CA GLU A 166 -19.78 19.53 3.00
C GLU A 166 -20.58 19.28 4.29
N ASN A 167 -21.30 20.33 4.71
CA ASN A 167 -22.31 20.26 5.79
C ASN A 167 -23.56 19.54 5.27
#